data_2be7e6391e1bde65c6791ef775f77e71
#
_entry.id   2be7e6391e1bde65c6791ef775f77e71
#
_cell.length_a   1.000
_cell.length_b   1.000
_cell.length_c   1.000
_cell.angle_alpha   90.00
_cell.angle_beta   90.00
_cell.angle_gamma   90.00
#
_symmetry.space_group_name_H-M   'P 1'
#
loop_
_entity.id
_entity.type
_entity.pdbx_description
1 polymer ?
#
loop_
_entity_poly.entity_id
_entity_poly.type
_entity_poly.pdbx_seq_one_letter_code
_entity_poly.pdbx_strand_id
1 'polypeptide(L)'
;HMYNKFNMHAPSNMFVLEYASRPELADIFYEDVLKAAFYYGYPLLVENNKYGIVRYFEKRGYDNYLLGRPEHLSTPNSKVNVKTKGIPSNSNDVIQAHAQAIEAYIHDHVGVIDEEGGCGNMHFNKTLEDWIGFKISNRTKYDLTISSGLALLGAQKVKIEETKSNFNEKKFFRKYPVKSFHS
;
A
#
# COMPACT_ATOMS: atom_id res chain seq x y z
N HIS A 1 -2.58 1.59 4.79
CA HIS A 1 -2.88 3.03 4.86
C HIS A 1 -4.31 3.29 4.45
N MET A 2 -5.07 4.01 5.26
CA MET A 2 -6.49 4.30 5.02
C MET A 2 -6.69 5.81 4.82
N TYR A 3 -7.44 6.16 3.79
CA TYR A 3 -7.92 7.50 3.54
C TYR A 3 -9.45 7.52 3.69
N ASN A 4 -9.96 8.30 4.64
CA ASN A 4 -11.39 8.40 4.87
C ASN A 4 -11.93 9.70 4.27
N LYS A 5 -12.71 9.57 3.19
CA LYS A 5 -13.30 10.67 2.44
C LYS A 5 -14.64 11.12 3.02
N PHE A 6 -15.33 10.23 3.71
CA PHE A 6 -16.75 10.41 4.04
C PHE A 6 -17.02 10.76 5.50
N ASN A 7 -16.04 10.61 6.38
CA ASN A 7 -16.21 10.90 7.79
C ASN A 7 -15.11 11.83 8.30
N MET A 8 -15.42 13.11 8.42
CA MET A 8 -14.46 14.13 8.87
C MET A 8 -14.03 13.95 10.34
N HIS A 9 -14.76 13.16 11.12
CA HIS A 9 -14.41 12.85 12.52
C HIS A 9 -13.58 11.57 12.67
N ALA A 10 -13.44 10.78 11.60
CA ALA A 10 -12.59 9.59 11.65
C ALA A 10 -11.18 9.91 11.15
N PRO A 11 -10.14 9.35 11.78
CA PRO A 11 -8.76 9.57 11.34
C PRO A 11 -8.60 9.17 9.88
N SER A 12 -7.98 10.05 9.10
CA SER A 12 -7.58 9.78 7.71
C SER A 12 -6.08 9.71 7.61
N ASN A 13 -5.57 9.15 6.53
CA ASN A 13 -4.12 9.00 6.30
C ASN A 13 -3.39 8.22 7.40
N MET A 14 -4.03 7.23 8.02
CA MET A 14 -3.40 6.41 9.05
C MET A 14 -3.04 5.01 8.54
N PHE A 15 -2.02 4.43 9.12
CA PHE A 15 -1.74 3.00 8.94
C PHE A 15 -2.68 2.19 9.84
N VAL A 16 -3.39 1.23 9.25
CA VAL A 16 -4.42 0.42 9.94
C VAL A 16 -4.01 -1.02 10.18
N LEU A 17 -2.91 -1.46 9.57
CA LEU A 17 -2.41 -2.82 9.68
C LEU A 17 -0.90 -2.85 9.53
N GLU A 18 -0.23 -3.55 10.44
CA GLU A 18 1.15 -4.01 10.32
C GLU A 18 1.16 -5.54 10.35
N TYR A 19 1.78 -6.16 9.34
CA TYR A 19 1.99 -7.60 9.30
C TYR A 19 3.48 -7.89 9.18
N ALA A 20 4.12 -8.20 10.29
CA ALA A 20 5.54 -8.48 10.41
C ALA A 20 5.76 -9.94 10.83
N SER A 21 5.59 -10.87 9.88
CA SER A 21 5.75 -12.31 10.08
C SER A 21 6.46 -12.96 8.90
N ARG A 22 7.13 -14.06 9.17
CA ARG A 22 7.75 -14.94 8.17
C ARG A 22 7.26 -16.36 8.39
N PRO A 23 6.05 -16.69 7.90
CA PRO A 23 5.54 -18.06 7.99
C PRO A 23 6.41 -19.03 7.18
N GLU A 24 6.38 -20.29 7.52
CA GLU A 24 7.19 -21.36 6.86
C GLU A 24 6.92 -21.45 5.35
N LEU A 25 5.66 -21.24 4.96
CA LEU A 25 5.23 -21.25 3.55
C LEU A 25 4.82 -19.85 3.10
N ALA A 26 5.35 -19.43 1.97
CA ALA A 26 5.01 -18.14 1.37
C ALA A 26 3.50 -17.99 1.06
N ASP A 27 2.82 -19.10 0.73
CA ASP A 27 1.40 -19.11 0.44
C ASP A 27 0.54 -18.71 1.66
N ILE A 28 0.99 -19.01 2.87
CA ILE A 28 0.33 -18.55 4.11
C ILE A 28 0.38 -17.03 4.17
N PHE A 29 1.54 -16.45 3.92
CA PHE A 29 1.70 -14.99 3.87
C PHE A 29 0.80 -14.37 2.79
N TYR A 30 0.78 -14.95 1.58
CA TYR A 30 -0.02 -14.43 0.48
C TYR A 30 -1.52 -14.50 0.77
N GLU A 31 -1.97 -15.57 1.42
CA GLU A 31 -3.37 -15.73 1.83
C GLU A 31 -3.76 -14.72 2.91
N ASP A 32 -2.91 -14.47 3.90
CA ASP A 32 -3.16 -13.48 4.94
C ASP A 32 -3.23 -12.06 4.37
N VAL A 33 -2.33 -11.71 3.43
CA VAL A 33 -2.37 -10.44 2.72
C VAL A 33 -3.63 -10.31 1.86
N LEU A 34 -4.07 -11.39 1.20
CA LEU A 34 -5.32 -11.40 0.44
C LEU A 34 -6.54 -11.18 1.35
N LYS A 35 -6.60 -11.86 2.49
CA LYS A 35 -7.66 -11.67 3.48
C LYS A 35 -7.70 -10.23 4.00
N ALA A 36 -6.54 -9.64 4.29
CA ALA A 36 -6.45 -8.26 4.71
C ALA A 36 -6.94 -7.28 3.62
N ALA A 37 -6.53 -7.48 2.36
CA ALA A 37 -7.00 -6.68 1.24
C ALA A 37 -8.50 -6.76 1.08
N PHE A 38 -9.07 -7.96 1.21
CA PHE A 38 -10.50 -8.18 1.12
C PHE A 38 -11.26 -7.54 2.28
N TYR A 39 -10.76 -7.71 3.52
CA TYR A 39 -11.38 -7.16 4.73
C TYR A 39 -11.46 -5.63 4.71
N TYR A 40 -10.37 -4.97 4.32
CA TYR A 40 -10.32 -3.53 4.25
C TYR A 40 -10.86 -2.95 2.93
N GLY A 41 -11.07 -3.77 1.90
CA GLY A 41 -11.53 -3.32 0.59
C GLY A 41 -10.52 -2.48 -0.18
N TYR A 42 -9.22 -2.51 0.18
CA TYR A 42 -8.19 -1.68 -0.43
C TYR A 42 -7.29 -2.46 -1.38
N PRO A 43 -6.95 -1.87 -2.53
CA PRO A 43 -5.96 -2.44 -3.42
C PRO A 43 -4.56 -2.28 -2.85
N LEU A 44 -3.66 -3.16 -3.26
CA LEU A 44 -2.29 -3.28 -2.78
C LEU A 44 -1.30 -2.87 -3.86
N LEU A 45 -0.33 -2.04 -3.52
CA LEU A 45 0.89 -1.87 -4.31
C LEU A 45 1.95 -2.82 -3.75
N VAL A 46 2.26 -3.87 -4.49
CA VAL A 46 3.21 -4.90 -4.06
C VAL A 46 4.56 -4.75 -4.74
N GLU A 47 5.61 -5.20 -4.07
CA GLU A 47 6.91 -5.38 -4.70
C GLU A 47 6.85 -6.55 -5.70
N ASN A 48 7.25 -6.31 -6.94
CA ASN A 48 7.20 -7.33 -8.00
C ASN A 48 8.57 -7.90 -8.41
N ASN A 49 9.60 -7.69 -7.62
CA ASN A 49 10.91 -8.31 -7.84
C ASN A 49 10.82 -9.86 -7.81
N LYS A 50 9.86 -10.38 -7.06
CA LYS A 50 9.50 -11.80 -7.04
C LYS A 50 8.00 -11.93 -7.29
N TYR A 51 7.62 -12.48 -8.43
CA TYR A 51 6.23 -12.59 -8.88
C TYR A 51 5.33 -13.54 -8.04
N GLY A 52 5.80 -14.08 -6.92
CA GLY A 52 5.06 -15.06 -6.13
C GLY A 52 3.68 -14.56 -5.69
N ILE A 53 3.61 -13.40 -5.03
CA ILE A 53 2.36 -12.82 -4.56
C ILE A 53 1.42 -12.43 -5.73
N VAL A 54 1.97 -11.88 -6.81
CA VAL A 54 1.17 -11.50 -8.00
C VAL A 54 0.51 -12.73 -8.60
N ARG A 55 1.27 -13.80 -8.85
CA ARG A 55 0.75 -15.07 -9.37
C ARG A 55 -0.27 -15.72 -8.44
N TYR A 56 -0.06 -15.59 -7.13
CA TYR A 56 -1.01 -16.10 -6.15
C TYR A 56 -2.37 -15.42 -6.28
N PHE A 57 -2.39 -14.08 -6.34
CA PHE A 57 -3.61 -13.31 -6.52
C PHE A 57 -4.29 -13.58 -7.87
N GLU A 58 -3.52 -13.66 -8.96
CA GLU A 58 -4.01 -14.03 -10.28
C GLU A 58 -4.68 -15.42 -10.29
N LYS A 59 -3.99 -16.43 -9.73
CA LYS A 59 -4.50 -17.80 -9.63
C LYS A 59 -5.80 -17.88 -8.81
N ARG A 60 -5.93 -17.02 -7.79
CA ARG A 60 -7.12 -16.95 -6.95
C ARG A 60 -8.22 -16.06 -7.56
N GLY A 61 -7.97 -15.38 -8.68
CA GLY A 61 -8.94 -14.49 -9.34
C GLY A 61 -9.12 -13.13 -8.66
N TYR A 62 -8.11 -12.67 -7.91
CA TYR A 62 -8.13 -11.42 -7.15
C TYR A 62 -7.08 -10.41 -7.61
N ASP A 63 -6.62 -10.50 -8.85
CA ASP A 63 -5.63 -9.59 -9.45
C ASP A 63 -6.10 -8.13 -9.50
N ASN A 64 -7.41 -7.89 -9.42
CA ASN A 64 -8.02 -6.57 -9.31
C ASN A 64 -7.66 -5.84 -8.00
N TYR A 65 -7.26 -6.56 -6.95
CA TYR A 65 -6.72 -5.97 -5.73
C TYR A 65 -5.26 -5.54 -5.86
N LEU A 66 -4.61 -5.82 -6.99
CA LEU A 66 -3.22 -5.40 -7.21
C LEU A 66 -3.17 -4.14 -8.06
N LEU A 67 -2.49 -3.12 -7.53
CA LEU A 67 -2.19 -1.89 -8.26
C LEU A 67 -1.05 -2.12 -9.26
N GLY A 68 -1.11 -1.43 -10.39
CA GLY A 68 0.03 -1.28 -11.29
C GLY A 68 0.98 -0.18 -10.80
N ARG A 69 2.11 -0.03 -11.48
CA ARG A 69 3.09 1.02 -11.20
C ARG A 69 2.43 2.41 -11.28
N PRO A 70 2.70 3.32 -10.32
CA PRO A 70 2.26 4.71 -10.43
C PRO A 70 2.86 5.40 -11.66
N GLU A 71 2.05 6.20 -12.37
CA GLU A 71 2.46 6.84 -13.64
C GLU A 71 3.67 7.77 -13.47
N HIS A 72 3.71 8.53 -12.37
CA HIS A 72 4.80 9.47 -12.07
C HIS A 72 6.15 8.79 -11.82
N LEU A 73 6.16 7.48 -11.53
CA LEU A 73 7.37 6.67 -11.39
C LEU A 73 7.72 5.90 -12.66
N SER A 74 6.95 6.10 -13.73
CA SER A 74 7.20 5.47 -15.03
C SER A 74 8.04 6.41 -15.88
N THR A 75 9.25 5.99 -16.25
CA THR A 75 10.05 6.76 -17.22
C THR A 75 9.43 6.64 -18.61
N PRO A 76 9.42 7.73 -19.42
CA PRO A 76 8.84 7.72 -20.77
C PRO A 76 9.37 6.62 -21.69
N ASN A 77 10.60 6.17 -21.46
CA ASN A 77 11.29 5.14 -22.22
C ASN A 77 11.22 3.74 -21.59
N SER A 78 10.56 3.56 -20.44
CA SER A 78 10.44 2.23 -19.88
C SER A 78 9.40 1.45 -20.70
N LYS A 79 9.85 0.42 -21.41
CA LYS A 79 8.99 -0.62 -22.03
C LYS A 79 8.19 -1.42 -20.97
N VAL A 80 8.18 -0.97 -19.73
CA VAL A 80 7.43 -1.59 -18.65
C VAL A 80 5.96 -1.30 -18.90
N ASN A 81 5.26 -2.33 -19.31
CA ASN A 81 3.84 -2.30 -19.57
C ASN A 81 3.12 -1.72 -18.34
N VAL A 82 2.37 -0.64 -18.51
CA VAL A 82 1.51 -0.03 -17.48
C VAL A 82 0.53 -1.07 -16.88
N LYS A 83 0.31 -2.18 -17.58
CA LYS A 83 -0.49 -3.32 -17.14
C LYS A 83 0.22 -4.24 -16.14
N THR A 84 1.53 -4.10 -15.92
CA THR A 84 2.25 -4.94 -14.97
C THR A 84 1.84 -4.59 -13.55
N LYS A 85 1.39 -5.58 -12.80
CA LYS A 85 1.03 -5.43 -11.39
C LYS A 85 2.28 -5.25 -10.52
N GLY A 86 2.15 -4.38 -9.51
CA GLY A 86 3.25 -4.10 -8.58
C GLY A 86 4.33 -3.17 -9.15
N ILE A 87 5.39 -2.99 -8.38
CA ILE A 87 6.49 -2.10 -8.70
C ILE A 87 7.84 -2.74 -8.33
N PRO A 88 8.88 -2.66 -9.18
CA PRO A 88 10.21 -3.09 -8.78
C PRO A 88 10.81 -2.10 -7.78
N SER A 89 11.20 -2.58 -6.60
CA SER A 89 11.76 -1.72 -5.54
C SER A 89 13.27 -1.49 -5.65
N ASN A 90 13.92 -2.03 -6.68
CA ASN A 90 15.37 -1.97 -6.86
C ASN A 90 15.85 -0.83 -7.77
N SER A 91 14.96 -0.04 -8.37
CA SER A 91 15.36 1.16 -9.13
C SER A 91 15.57 2.35 -8.18
N ASN A 92 16.59 3.18 -8.45
CA ASN A 92 16.91 4.35 -7.62
C ASN A 92 15.71 5.30 -7.49
N ASP A 93 14.96 5.51 -8.57
CA ASP A 93 13.78 6.38 -8.57
C ASP A 93 12.71 5.91 -7.59
N VAL A 94 12.48 4.59 -7.53
CA VAL A 94 11.50 3.99 -6.61
C VAL A 94 11.99 4.08 -5.17
N ILE A 95 13.30 3.86 -4.93
CA ILE A 95 13.89 3.96 -3.59
C ILE A 95 13.77 5.39 -3.05
N GLN A 96 14.08 6.37 -3.89
CA GLN A 96 13.94 7.78 -3.50
C GLN A 96 12.49 8.16 -3.28
N ALA A 97 11.58 7.70 -4.13
CA ALA A 97 10.14 7.94 -3.96
C ALA A 97 9.59 7.36 -2.65
N HIS A 98 10.06 6.15 -2.25
CA HIS A 98 9.72 5.59 -0.93
C HIS A 98 10.19 6.48 0.20
N ALA A 99 11.47 6.89 0.19
CA ALA A 99 12.03 7.71 1.23
C ALA A 99 11.31 9.06 1.34
N GLN A 100 11.08 9.73 0.22
CA GLN A 100 10.35 10.99 0.16
C GLN A 100 8.90 10.86 0.64
N ALA A 101 8.20 9.77 0.26
CA ALA A 101 6.83 9.55 0.70
C ALA A 101 6.74 9.33 2.22
N ILE A 102 7.71 8.62 2.81
CA ILE A 102 7.79 8.40 4.26
C ILE A 102 8.14 9.71 4.97
N GLU A 103 9.14 10.46 4.48
CA GLU A 103 9.54 11.74 5.05
C GLU A 103 8.38 12.74 5.08
N ALA A 104 7.67 12.90 3.96
CA ALA A 104 6.48 13.74 3.88
C ALA A 104 5.39 13.27 4.86
N TYR A 105 5.16 11.96 4.93
CA TYR A 105 4.18 11.41 5.85
C TYR A 105 4.54 11.66 7.33
N ILE A 106 5.81 11.50 7.70
CA ILE A 106 6.27 11.78 9.07
C ILE A 106 6.05 13.25 9.39
N HIS A 107 6.44 14.15 8.47
CA HIS A 107 6.28 15.58 8.66
C HIS A 107 4.80 15.97 8.83
N ASP A 108 3.92 15.45 7.99
CA ASP A 108 2.53 15.91 7.91
C ASP A 108 1.61 15.21 8.93
N HIS A 109 1.94 13.99 9.39
CA HIS A 109 1.00 13.16 10.14
C HIS A 109 1.56 12.53 11.41
N VAL A 110 2.88 12.47 11.61
CA VAL A 110 3.49 11.81 12.77
C VAL A 110 4.07 12.82 13.76
N GLY A 111 4.69 13.87 13.25
CA GLY A 111 5.29 14.95 14.05
C GLY A 111 4.29 15.98 14.57
N VAL A 112 3.07 15.97 14.07
CA VAL A 112 2.03 16.91 14.48
C VAL A 112 1.37 16.40 15.76
N ILE A 113 1.67 17.05 16.88
CA ILE A 113 0.92 16.90 18.11
C ILE A 113 -0.22 17.91 18.03
N ASP A 114 -1.46 17.43 17.97
CA ASP A 114 -2.62 18.30 18.07
C ASP A 114 -2.69 18.97 19.47
N GLU A 115 -3.54 19.98 19.63
CA GLU A 115 -3.71 20.68 20.91
C GLU A 115 -4.16 19.75 22.04
N GLU A 116 -4.67 18.56 21.71
CA GLU A 116 -5.11 17.51 22.65
C GLU A 116 -3.99 16.48 22.96
N GLY A 117 -2.80 16.61 22.35
CA GLY A 117 -1.66 15.73 22.58
C GLY A 117 -1.72 14.40 21.85
N GLY A 118 -2.39 14.33 20.72
CA GLY A 118 -2.48 13.14 19.87
C GLY A 118 -1.11 12.68 19.33
N CYS A 119 -0.94 11.37 19.20
CA CYS A 119 0.32 10.75 18.77
C CYS A 119 0.52 10.72 17.25
N GLY A 120 -0.30 11.40 16.46
CA GLY A 120 -0.29 11.28 15.01
C GLY A 120 -0.91 9.96 14.50
N ASN A 121 -0.71 9.67 13.23
CA ASN A 121 -1.42 8.59 12.53
C ASN A 121 -0.63 7.28 12.40
N MET A 122 0.48 7.13 13.12
CA MET A 122 1.30 5.92 13.13
C MET A 122 1.39 5.33 14.54
N HIS A 123 0.81 4.15 14.71
CA HIS A 123 0.71 3.47 15.98
C HIS A 123 1.55 2.18 16.08
N PHE A 124 2.29 1.84 15.03
CA PHE A 124 3.04 0.58 14.93
C PHE A 124 4.51 0.79 15.30
N ASN A 125 4.88 0.36 16.50
CA ASN A 125 6.24 0.55 17.02
C ASN A 125 7.32 -0.08 16.16
N LYS A 126 7.09 -1.27 15.61
CA LYS A 126 8.08 -1.94 14.76
C LYS A 126 8.34 -1.17 13.47
N THR A 127 7.31 -0.60 12.85
CA THR A 127 7.48 0.26 11.67
C THR A 127 8.22 1.55 12.03
N LEU A 128 7.92 2.15 13.19
CA LEU A 128 8.65 3.34 13.67
C LEU A 128 10.13 3.05 13.95
N GLU A 129 10.43 1.93 14.58
CA GLU A 129 11.82 1.48 14.82
C GLU A 129 12.56 1.25 13.50
N ASP A 130 11.89 0.64 12.52
CA ASP A 130 12.42 0.40 11.19
C ASP A 130 12.73 1.73 10.46
N TRP A 131 11.85 2.73 10.56
CA TRP A 131 12.06 4.06 9.99
C TRP A 131 13.25 4.79 10.62
N ILE A 132 13.39 4.73 11.96
CA ILE A 132 14.52 5.35 12.68
C ILE A 132 15.87 4.74 12.23
N GLY A 133 15.89 3.42 12.04
CA GLY A 133 17.09 2.69 11.64
C GLY A 133 17.40 2.76 10.15
N PHE A 134 16.45 3.19 9.31
CA PHE A 134 16.54 3.09 7.87
C PHE A 134 17.70 3.88 7.28
N LYS A 135 18.46 3.21 6.40
CA LYS A 135 19.49 3.81 5.55
C LYS A 135 19.36 3.26 4.14
N ILE A 136 19.38 4.14 3.16
CA ILE A 136 19.26 3.75 1.73
C ILE A 136 20.33 2.71 1.35
N SER A 137 21.55 2.85 1.89
CA SER A 137 22.65 1.92 1.65
C SER A 137 22.44 0.51 2.24
N ASN A 138 21.52 0.35 3.18
CA ASN A 138 21.27 -0.90 3.89
C ASN A 138 19.78 -1.31 3.90
N ARG A 139 19.06 -0.87 2.89
CA ARG A 139 17.59 -0.99 2.76
C ARG A 139 17.04 -2.40 2.89
N THR A 140 17.80 -3.43 2.51
CA THR A 140 17.35 -4.83 2.52
C THR A 140 17.11 -5.40 3.93
N LYS A 141 17.46 -4.64 4.96
CA LYS A 141 17.22 -4.99 6.36
C LYS A 141 15.93 -4.37 6.92
N TYR A 142 15.29 -3.50 6.18
CA TYR A 142 14.17 -2.65 6.65
C TYR A 142 12.90 -2.93 5.83
N ASP A 143 12.39 -4.16 5.98
CA ASP A 143 11.23 -4.64 5.21
C ASP A 143 9.96 -3.82 5.51
N LEU A 144 9.77 -3.36 6.75
CA LEU A 144 8.62 -2.54 7.14
C LEU A 144 8.71 -1.13 6.56
N THR A 145 9.90 -0.57 6.44
CA THR A 145 10.11 0.72 5.75
C THR A 145 9.74 0.60 4.28
N ILE A 146 10.19 -0.45 3.59
CA ILE A 146 9.85 -0.68 2.17
C ILE A 146 8.34 -0.87 2.00
N SER A 147 7.72 -1.70 2.83
CA SER A 147 6.28 -1.97 2.72
C SER A 147 5.43 -0.75 3.06
N SER A 148 5.81 0.05 4.05
CA SER A 148 5.12 1.30 4.39
C SER A 148 5.25 2.36 3.29
N GLY A 149 6.43 2.49 2.68
CA GLY A 149 6.64 3.34 1.51
C GLY A 149 5.77 2.93 0.31
N LEU A 150 5.66 1.62 0.04
CA LEU A 150 4.74 1.10 -0.98
C LEU A 150 3.28 1.43 -0.66
N ALA A 151 2.87 1.32 0.61
CA ALA A 151 1.52 1.67 1.03
C ALA A 151 1.20 3.15 0.77
N LEU A 152 2.16 4.05 1.06
CA LEU A 152 2.01 5.49 0.81
C LEU A 152 1.94 5.80 -0.69
N LEU A 153 2.81 5.22 -1.51
CA LEU A 153 2.78 5.37 -2.97
C LEU A 153 1.49 4.82 -3.58
N GLY A 154 1.01 3.69 -3.07
CA GLY A 154 -0.27 3.11 -3.49
C GLY A 154 -1.45 4.01 -3.12
N ALA A 155 -1.45 4.61 -1.93
CA ALA A 155 -2.48 5.55 -1.50
C ALA A 155 -2.53 6.81 -2.36
N GLN A 156 -1.37 7.35 -2.77
CA GLN A 156 -1.30 8.48 -3.69
C GLN A 156 -1.91 8.14 -5.06
N LYS A 157 -1.63 6.94 -5.59
CA LYS A 157 -2.20 6.49 -6.86
C LYS A 157 -3.73 6.43 -6.82
N VAL A 158 -4.29 5.84 -5.77
CA VAL A 158 -5.75 5.73 -5.60
C VAL A 158 -6.40 7.12 -5.53
N LYS A 159 -5.80 8.06 -4.78
CA LYS A 159 -6.25 9.46 -4.72
C LYS A 159 -6.31 10.13 -6.10
N ILE A 160 -5.27 9.96 -6.92
CA ILE A 160 -5.18 10.57 -8.26
C ILE A 160 -6.25 9.98 -9.19
N GLU A 161 -6.45 8.67 -9.15
CA GLU A 161 -7.47 7.99 -9.95
C GLU A 161 -8.90 8.42 -9.58
N GLU A 162 -9.19 8.60 -8.30
CA GLU A 162 -10.48 9.13 -7.82
C GLU A 162 -10.73 10.56 -8.29
N THR A 163 -9.70 11.39 -8.35
CA THR A 163 -9.83 12.78 -8.80
C THR A 163 -10.04 12.89 -10.31
N LYS A 164 -9.49 11.96 -11.08
CA LYS A 164 -9.64 11.90 -12.55
C LYS A 164 -10.94 11.23 -13.00
N SER A 165 -11.52 10.37 -12.20
CA SER A 165 -12.79 9.74 -12.52
C SER A 165 -13.92 10.58 -11.91
N ASN A 166 -14.88 11.00 -12.75
CA ASN A 166 -16.23 11.32 -12.27
C ASN A 166 -16.79 10.02 -11.68
N PHE A 167 -16.51 9.80 -10.39
CA PHE A 167 -16.74 8.56 -9.69
C PHE A 167 -18.23 8.19 -9.73
N ASN A 168 -18.56 7.23 -10.53
CA ASN A 168 -19.89 6.69 -10.61
C ASN A 168 -20.01 5.57 -9.56
N GLU A 169 -20.31 5.95 -8.29
CA GLU A 169 -20.43 5.04 -7.14
C GLU A 169 -21.21 3.76 -7.45
N LYS A 170 -22.25 3.87 -8.30
CA LYS A 170 -23.06 2.73 -8.72
C LYS A 170 -22.29 1.65 -9.50
N LYS A 171 -21.15 1.99 -10.15
CA LYS A 171 -20.35 1.01 -10.90
C LYS A 171 -19.37 0.23 -10.02
N PHE A 172 -18.86 0.83 -8.95
CA PHE A 172 -17.89 0.18 -8.08
C PHE A 172 -18.53 -0.97 -7.29
N PHE A 173 -19.68 -0.72 -6.65
CA PHE A 173 -20.38 -1.74 -5.86
C PHE A 173 -21.08 -2.83 -6.71
N ARG A 174 -21.43 -2.54 -7.98
CA ARG A 174 -22.01 -3.56 -8.87
C ARG A 174 -21.01 -4.59 -9.41
N LYS A 175 -19.72 -4.32 -9.36
CA LYS A 175 -18.71 -5.17 -9.97
C LYS A 175 -18.27 -6.35 -9.08
N TYR A 176 -18.65 -6.35 -7.82
CA TYR A 176 -18.29 -7.36 -6.84
C TYR A 176 -19.54 -7.86 -6.09
N PRO A 177 -20.31 -8.78 -6.70
CA PRO A 177 -21.38 -9.43 -5.95
C PRO A 177 -20.74 -10.21 -4.80
N VAL A 178 -21.06 -9.82 -3.58
CA VAL A 178 -20.77 -10.63 -2.39
C VAL A 178 -21.50 -11.95 -2.60
N LYS A 179 -20.78 -13.03 -2.88
CA LYS A 179 -21.35 -14.36 -2.82
C LYS A 179 -21.71 -14.60 -1.36
N SER A 180 -23.00 -14.59 -1.04
CA SER A 180 -23.50 -15.01 0.26
C SER A 180 -23.05 -16.45 0.49
N PHE A 181 -22.23 -16.67 1.50
CA PHE A 181 -21.98 -18.00 2.04
C PHE A 181 -23.26 -18.40 2.77
N HIS A 182 -24.11 -19.17 2.11
CA HIS A 182 -25.13 -19.94 2.81
C HIS A 182 -24.43 -21.20 3.33
N SER A 183 -24.49 -21.34 4.67
CA SER A 183 -24.14 -22.51 5.47
C SER A 183 -24.78 -23.79 4.94
#